data_64cd503714dcfdfe36aaaeed372b3fcd
#
_entry.id   64cd503714dcfdfe36aaaeed372b3fcd
#
_cell.length_a   1.000
_cell.length_b   1.000
_cell.length_c   1.000
_cell.angle_alpha   90.00
_cell.angle_beta   90.00
_cell.angle_gamma   90.00
#
_symmetry.space_group_name_H-M   'P 1'
#
loop_
_entity.id
_entity.type
_entity.pdbx_description
1 polymer ?
#
loop_
_entity_poly.entity_id
_entity_poly.type
_entity_poly.pdbx_seq_one_letter_code
_entity_poly.pdbx_strand_id
1 'polypeptide(L)'
;MRLTYTYDGDTIGAWRTLGGQPEQVKLRLAFIDAPEIAQGSWGLRARSYLRTLLYVNESIAVNFHGYDKYGRLLAEVLRTRDYGNLGLRLVLGGYAALWMCPSTQPAYHAAQAIAKAKRAGIWASPGLHQTPWLYR
;
A
#
# COMPACT_ATOMS: atom_id res chain seq x y z
N MET A 1 16.14 3.30 0.08
CA MET A 1 15.72 2.47 -1.07
C MET A 1 15.20 3.35 -2.21
N ARG A 2 15.15 2.80 -3.40
CA ARG A 2 14.59 3.46 -4.58
C ARG A 2 13.57 2.57 -5.25
N LEU A 3 12.44 3.16 -5.66
CA LEU A 3 11.36 2.44 -6.33
C LEU A 3 11.82 1.86 -7.67
N THR A 4 11.51 0.58 -7.93
CA THR A 4 11.71 -0.04 -9.25
C THR A 4 10.40 -0.24 -10.00
N TYR A 5 9.36 -0.72 -9.32
CA TYR A 5 8.10 -1.08 -9.98
C TYR A 5 6.94 -1.09 -8.98
N THR A 6 5.73 -0.79 -9.48
CA THR A 6 4.50 -0.92 -8.70
C THR A 6 3.70 -2.09 -9.28
N TYR A 7 3.61 -3.19 -8.51
CA TYR A 7 2.97 -4.43 -8.96
C TYR A 7 1.45 -4.34 -8.91
N ASP A 8 0.93 -3.84 -7.80
CA ASP A 8 -0.51 -3.65 -7.56
C ASP A 8 -0.72 -2.53 -6.55
N GLY A 9 -1.90 -2.43 -5.96
CA GLY A 9 -2.24 -1.34 -5.03
C GLY A 9 -1.56 -1.40 -3.67
N ASP A 10 -0.84 -2.47 -3.35
CA ASP A 10 -0.19 -2.63 -2.03
C ASP A 10 1.17 -3.30 -2.07
N THR A 11 1.73 -3.55 -3.26
CA THR A 11 3.06 -4.18 -3.41
C THR A 11 3.90 -3.42 -4.42
N ILE A 12 5.11 -3.06 -3.99
CA ILE A 12 6.09 -2.39 -4.83
C ILE A 12 7.42 -3.13 -4.82
N GLY A 13 8.21 -2.92 -5.85
CA GLY A 13 9.61 -3.35 -5.90
C GLY A 13 10.53 -2.17 -5.60
N ALA A 14 11.66 -2.44 -4.99
CA ALA A 14 12.65 -1.42 -4.68
C ALA A 14 14.07 -1.97 -4.73
N TRP A 15 15.02 -1.09 -5.00
CA TRP A 15 16.44 -1.37 -4.81
C TRP A 15 16.87 -0.97 -3.41
N ARG A 16 17.63 -1.85 -2.75
CA ARG A 16 18.38 -1.52 -1.53
C ARG A 16 19.82 -1.94 -1.70
N THR A 17 20.73 -1.32 -0.93
CA THR A 17 22.12 -1.76 -0.85
C THR A 17 22.31 -2.49 0.47
N LEU A 18 22.76 -3.75 0.38
CA LEU A 18 23.03 -4.60 1.52
C LEU A 18 24.47 -5.10 1.41
N GLY A 19 25.34 -4.74 2.40
CA GLY A 19 26.75 -5.13 2.36
C GLY A 19 27.50 -4.60 1.12
N GLY A 20 27.14 -3.42 0.61
CA GLY A 20 27.73 -2.84 -0.58
C GLY A 20 27.19 -3.39 -1.90
N GLN A 21 26.30 -4.36 -1.86
CA GLN A 21 25.70 -4.97 -3.05
C GLN A 21 24.27 -4.50 -3.28
N PRO A 22 23.90 -4.09 -4.50
CA PRO A 22 22.51 -3.76 -4.80
C PRO A 22 21.66 -5.05 -4.81
N GLU A 23 20.47 -4.95 -4.22
CA GLU A 23 19.53 -6.06 -4.13
C GLU A 23 18.13 -5.56 -4.42
N GLN A 24 17.40 -6.26 -5.27
CA GLN A 24 16.01 -5.95 -5.52
C GLN A 24 15.12 -6.70 -4.52
N VAL A 25 14.18 -5.97 -3.89
CA VAL A 25 13.26 -6.53 -2.90
C VAL A 25 11.82 -6.16 -3.24
N LYS A 26 10.88 -6.97 -2.76
CA LYS A 26 9.46 -6.64 -2.79
C LYS A 26 9.01 -6.17 -1.42
N LEU A 27 8.29 -5.05 -1.41
CA LEU A 27 7.72 -4.44 -0.22
C LEU A 27 6.19 -4.58 -0.29
N ARG A 28 5.62 -5.21 0.74
CA ARG A 28 4.18 -5.27 0.95
C ARG A 28 3.80 -4.18 1.95
N LEU A 29 2.91 -3.27 1.56
CA LEU A 29 2.50 -2.17 2.44
C LEU A 29 1.78 -2.75 3.67
N ALA A 30 2.25 -2.35 4.86
CA ALA A 30 1.72 -2.84 6.13
C ALA A 30 0.35 -2.24 6.44
N PHE A 31 -0.48 -2.99 7.18
CA PHE A 31 -1.75 -2.58 7.78
C PHE A 31 -2.89 -2.36 6.81
N ILE A 32 -2.69 -2.57 5.52
CA ILE A 32 -3.71 -2.36 4.50
C ILE A 32 -3.82 -3.56 3.57
N ASP A 33 -4.92 -3.61 2.84
CA ASP A 33 -5.12 -4.58 1.77
C ASP A 33 -5.87 -3.88 0.63
N ALA A 34 -5.26 -3.87 -0.55
CA ALA A 34 -5.86 -3.31 -1.75
C ALA A 34 -6.54 -4.42 -2.57
N PRO A 35 -7.59 -4.09 -3.35
CA PRO A 35 -8.18 -5.07 -4.26
C PRO A 35 -7.16 -5.65 -5.23
N GLU A 36 -7.31 -6.94 -5.54
CA GLU A 36 -6.46 -7.63 -6.51
C GLU A 36 -6.67 -7.07 -7.92
N ILE A 37 -5.63 -7.12 -8.76
CA ILE A 37 -5.75 -6.70 -10.17
C ILE A 37 -6.86 -7.50 -10.88
N ALA A 38 -6.99 -8.79 -10.56
CA ALA A 38 -8.04 -9.64 -11.11
C ALA A 38 -9.44 -9.33 -10.56
N GLN A 39 -9.55 -8.46 -9.55
CA GLN A 39 -10.80 -8.10 -8.87
C GLN A 39 -11.54 -6.96 -9.57
N GLY A 40 -11.48 -6.91 -10.89
CA GLY A 40 -12.13 -5.89 -11.69
C GLY A 40 -11.39 -4.55 -11.65
N SER A 41 -12.14 -3.45 -11.84
CA SER A 41 -11.53 -2.13 -11.99
C SER A 41 -10.86 -1.61 -10.73
N TRP A 42 -11.24 -2.09 -9.55
CA TRP A 42 -10.73 -1.54 -8.28
C TRP A 42 -9.26 -1.85 -8.06
N GLY A 43 -8.80 -3.04 -8.44
CA GLY A 43 -7.38 -3.40 -8.38
C GLY A 43 -6.52 -2.51 -9.28
N LEU A 44 -6.98 -2.29 -10.51
CA LEU A 44 -6.30 -1.41 -11.46
C LEU A 44 -6.29 0.05 -10.99
N ARG A 45 -7.39 0.52 -10.41
CA ARG A 45 -7.50 1.88 -9.86
C ARG A 45 -6.54 2.08 -8.69
N ALA A 46 -6.45 1.11 -7.78
CA ALA A 46 -5.53 1.18 -6.66
C ALA A 46 -4.07 1.24 -7.13
N ARG A 47 -3.69 0.38 -8.08
CA ARG A 47 -2.35 0.41 -8.67
C ARG A 47 -2.06 1.74 -9.37
N SER A 48 -3.01 2.23 -10.15
CA SER A 48 -2.86 3.51 -10.87
C SER A 48 -2.68 4.68 -9.91
N TYR A 49 -3.45 4.69 -8.83
CA TYR A 49 -3.30 5.73 -7.80
C TYR A 49 -1.92 5.66 -7.15
N LEU A 50 -1.48 4.47 -6.75
CA LEU A 50 -0.15 4.31 -6.16
C LEU A 50 0.96 4.78 -7.11
N ARG A 51 0.82 4.50 -8.41
CA ARG A 51 1.76 4.98 -9.43
C ARG A 51 1.79 6.49 -9.58
N THR A 52 0.72 7.21 -9.19
CA THR A 52 0.73 8.68 -9.17
C THR A 52 1.47 9.24 -7.96
N LEU A 53 1.62 8.46 -6.90
CA LEU A 53 2.28 8.89 -5.67
C LEU A 53 3.79 8.78 -5.73
N LEU A 54 4.32 7.88 -6.56
CA LEU A 54 5.75 7.61 -6.70
C LEU A 54 6.14 7.48 -8.17
N TYR A 55 7.27 8.06 -8.55
CA TYR A 55 7.87 7.79 -9.85
C TYR A 55 9.01 6.77 -9.73
N VAL A 56 9.32 6.09 -10.84
CA VAL A 56 10.41 5.10 -10.89
C VAL A 56 11.73 5.75 -10.48
N ASN A 57 12.51 5.04 -9.68
CA ASN A 57 13.79 5.48 -9.12
C ASN A 57 13.68 6.56 -8.04
N GLU A 58 12.47 6.90 -7.61
CA GLU A 58 12.28 7.81 -6.47
C GLU A 58 12.81 7.20 -5.18
N SER A 59 13.43 8.03 -4.34
CA SER A 59 13.90 7.61 -3.01
C SER A 59 12.72 7.40 -2.08
N ILE A 60 12.77 6.31 -1.32
CA ILE A 60 11.77 5.96 -0.31
C ILE A 60 12.43 5.64 1.03
N ALA A 61 11.75 5.99 2.11
CA ALA A 61 12.09 5.58 3.46
C ALA A 61 11.15 4.43 3.88
N VAL A 62 11.68 3.46 4.59
CA VAL A 62 10.95 2.24 4.91
C VAL A 62 10.99 2.00 6.42
N ASN A 63 9.80 1.86 7.01
CA ASN A 63 9.64 1.43 8.40
C ASN A 63 9.27 -0.06 8.40
N PHE A 64 10.24 -0.90 8.74
CA PHE A 64 10.14 -2.35 8.61
C PHE A 64 9.30 -2.96 9.74
N HIS A 65 8.36 -3.84 9.38
CA HIS A 65 7.47 -4.52 10.32
C HIS A 65 7.57 -6.06 10.26
N GLY A 66 8.52 -6.61 9.52
CA GLY A 66 8.71 -8.05 9.40
C GLY A 66 8.57 -8.54 7.97
N TYR A 67 8.41 -9.85 7.82
CA TYR A 67 8.20 -10.49 6.51
C TYR A 67 6.81 -11.14 6.47
N ASP A 68 6.20 -11.16 5.30
CA ASP A 68 5.00 -11.96 5.11
C ASP A 68 5.35 -13.41 4.77
N LYS A 69 4.33 -14.26 4.62
CA LYS A 69 4.53 -15.69 4.34
C LYS A 69 5.13 -15.97 2.95
N TYR A 70 5.18 -14.97 2.08
CA TYR A 70 5.78 -15.09 0.74
C TYR A 70 7.17 -14.47 0.65
N GLY A 71 7.76 -14.07 1.78
CA GLY A 71 9.10 -13.49 1.84
C GLY A 71 9.16 -12.02 1.43
N ARG A 72 8.03 -11.33 1.24
CA ARG A 72 8.02 -9.89 0.99
C ARG A 72 8.27 -9.15 2.31
N LEU A 73 8.99 -8.02 2.23
CA LEU A 73 9.15 -7.15 3.38
C LEU A 73 7.84 -6.44 3.67
N LEU A 74 7.34 -6.62 4.88
CA LEU A 74 6.14 -5.93 5.35
C LEU A 74 6.56 -4.60 5.96
N ALA A 75 6.09 -3.49 5.40
CA ALA A 75 6.63 -2.18 5.75
C ALA A 75 5.66 -1.04 5.51
N GLU A 76 5.80 0.02 6.32
CA GLU A 76 5.28 1.33 5.94
C GLU A 76 6.31 1.99 5.02
N VAL A 77 5.85 2.59 3.94
CA VAL A 77 6.71 3.20 2.93
C VAL A 77 6.36 4.69 2.81
N LEU A 78 7.38 5.53 2.97
CA LEU A 78 7.25 6.97 2.85
C LEU A 78 8.11 7.46 1.69
N ARG A 79 7.55 8.35 0.87
CA ARG A 79 8.39 9.03 -0.14
C ARG A 79 9.20 10.13 0.55
N THR A 80 10.49 10.21 0.24
CA THR A 80 11.38 11.10 1.00
C THR A 80 11.19 12.58 0.71
N ARG A 81 10.61 12.94 -0.44
CA ARG A 81 10.40 14.34 -0.81
C ARG A 81 9.46 15.11 0.13
N ASP A 82 8.54 14.42 0.80
CA ASP A 82 7.58 15.05 1.73
C ASP A 82 7.20 14.15 2.91
N TYR A 83 7.83 12.98 3.03
CA TYR A 83 7.53 11.94 4.02
C TYR A 83 6.09 11.43 3.96
N GLY A 84 5.45 11.55 2.79
CA GLY A 84 4.10 11.02 2.58
C GLY A 84 4.07 9.51 2.73
N ASN A 85 3.20 9.00 3.61
CA ASN A 85 2.99 7.57 3.84
C ASN A 85 2.05 7.03 2.76
N LEU A 86 2.55 6.12 1.93
CA LEU A 86 1.80 5.61 0.78
C LEU A 86 0.57 4.80 1.19
N GLY A 87 0.71 3.91 2.17
CA GLY A 87 -0.40 3.10 2.66
C GLY A 87 -1.51 3.95 3.25
N LEU A 88 -1.13 4.96 4.03
CA LEU A 88 -2.09 5.90 4.62
C LEU A 88 -2.84 6.68 3.54
N ARG A 89 -2.16 7.12 2.49
CA ARG A 89 -2.79 7.83 1.37
C ARG A 89 -3.74 6.95 0.58
N LEU A 90 -3.39 5.68 0.39
CA LEU A 90 -4.29 4.71 -0.26
C LEU A 90 -5.58 4.53 0.54
N VAL A 91 -5.48 4.41 1.86
CA VAL A 91 -6.65 4.27 2.73
C VAL A 91 -7.50 5.53 2.71
N LEU A 92 -6.88 6.70 2.85
CA LEU A 92 -7.58 7.97 2.85
C LEU A 92 -8.31 8.25 1.53
N GLY A 93 -7.71 7.84 0.41
CA GLY A 93 -8.31 7.98 -0.92
C GLY A 93 -9.37 6.92 -1.25
N GLY A 94 -9.55 5.92 -0.39
CA GLY A 94 -10.51 4.84 -0.63
C GLY A 94 -10.04 3.78 -1.61
N TYR A 95 -8.73 3.56 -1.74
CA TYR A 95 -8.17 2.55 -2.65
C TYR A 95 -7.75 1.27 -1.95
N ALA A 96 -7.72 1.27 -0.62
CA ALA A 96 -7.39 0.11 0.19
C ALA A 96 -8.17 0.14 1.50
N ALA A 97 -8.44 -1.04 2.04
CA ALA A 97 -9.03 -1.21 3.37
C ALA A 97 -7.95 -1.54 4.39
N LEU A 98 -8.21 -1.26 5.66
CA LEU A 98 -7.34 -1.72 6.74
C LEU A 98 -7.41 -3.23 6.84
N TRP A 99 -6.26 -3.86 7.09
CA TRP A 99 -6.17 -5.29 7.32
C TRP A 99 -5.02 -5.56 8.29
N MET A 100 -5.31 -6.32 9.35
CA MET A 100 -4.35 -6.61 10.42
C MET A 100 -3.68 -5.32 10.93
N CYS A 101 -4.49 -4.27 11.10
CA CYS A 101 -4.04 -2.98 11.58
C CYS A 101 -4.37 -2.86 13.07
N PRO A 102 -3.36 -2.82 13.95
CA PRO A 102 -3.62 -2.76 15.39
C PRO A 102 -4.21 -1.41 15.81
N SER A 103 -4.89 -1.42 16.95
CA SER A 103 -5.50 -0.18 17.52
C SER A 103 -4.46 0.88 17.87
N THR A 104 -3.18 0.47 17.96
CA THR A 104 -2.06 1.39 18.22
C THR A 104 -1.66 2.22 17.02
N GLN A 105 -2.36 2.08 15.89
CA GLN A 105 -2.15 2.85 14.66
C GLN A 105 -3.36 3.76 14.38
N PRO A 106 -3.58 4.80 15.20
CA PRO A 106 -4.82 5.60 15.10
C PRO A 106 -4.96 6.37 13.80
N ALA A 107 -3.86 6.76 13.16
CA ALA A 107 -3.91 7.50 11.90
C ALA A 107 -4.55 6.67 10.77
N TYR A 108 -4.27 5.36 10.71
CA TYR A 108 -4.86 4.46 9.73
C TYR A 108 -6.36 4.29 9.96
N HIS A 109 -6.77 4.12 11.22
CA HIS A 109 -8.19 3.99 11.58
C HIS A 109 -8.97 5.27 11.28
N ALA A 110 -8.39 6.43 11.58
CA ALA A 110 -9.00 7.72 11.25
C ALA A 110 -9.14 7.91 9.74
N ALA A 111 -8.12 7.55 8.97
CA ALA A 111 -8.15 7.67 7.50
C ALA A 111 -9.26 6.79 6.89
N GLN A 112 -9.43 5.56 7.36
CA GLN A 112 -10.50 4.69 6.89
C GLN A 112 -11.88 5.23 7.25
N ALA A 113 -12.05 5.76 8.46
CA ALA A 113 -13.31 6.36 8.88
C ALA A 113 -13.68 7.55 7.98
N ILE A 114 -12.71 8.39 7.63
CA ILE A 114 -12.92 9.52 6.72
C ILE A 114 -13.32 9.02 5.32
N ALA A 115 -12.60 8.04 4.79
CA ALA A 115 -12.89 7.49 3.47
C ALA A 115 -14.30 6.86 3.40
N LYS A 116 -14.69 6.11 4.43
CA LYS A 116 -16.03 5.52 4.54
C LYS A 116 -17.11 6.60 4.60
N ALA A 117 -16.92 7.63 5.42
CA ALA A 117 -17.89 8.73 5.57
C ALA A 117 -18.10 9.48 4.26
N LYS A 118 -17.05 9.63 3.46
CA LYS A 118 -17.10 10.28 2.14
C LYS A 118 -17.56 9.33 1.03
N ARG A 119 -17.72 8.04 1.31
CA ARG A 119 -17.95 7.00 0.30
C ARG A 119 -16.90 7.04 -0.80
N ALA A 120 -15.64 7.25 -0.41
CA ALA A 120 -14.53 7.36 -1.36
C ALA A 120 -14.15 5.97 -1.89
N GLY A 121 -13.87 5.90 -3.19
CA GLY A 121 -13.32 4.71 -3.83
C GLY A 121 -14.11 3.44 -3.55
N ILE A 122 -13.48 2.45 -2.91
CA ILE A 122 -14.10 1.15 -2.62
C ILE A 122 -15.32 1.27 -1.70
N TRP A 123 -15.49 2.37 -0.97
CA TRP A 123 -16.62 2.59 -0.06
C TRP A 123 -17.86 3.16 -0.75
N ALA A 124 -17.77 3.46 -2.06
CA ALA A 124 -18.90 4.03 -2.81
C ALA A 124 -20.02 3.01 -3.07
N SER A 125 -19.69 1.71 -3.16
CA SER A 125 -20.67 0.64 -3.40
C SER A 125 -20.25 -0.64 -2.67
N PRO A 126 -21.20 -1.50 -2.26
CA PRO A 126 -20.87 -2.74 -1.59
C PRO A 126 -20.20 -3.76 -2.53
N GLY A 127 -19.42 -4.69 -1.97
CA GLY A 127 -18.76 -5.77 -2.71
C GLY A 127 -17.48 -6.23 -2.05
N LEU A 128 -16.87 -7.25 -2.63
CA LEU A 128 -15.61 -7.83 -2.12
C LEU A 128 -14.42 -6.87 -2.23
N HIS A 129 -14.53 -5.81 -3.02
CA HIS A 129 -13.50 -4.77 -3.07
C HIS A 129 -13.35 -4.03 -1.74
N GLN A 130 -14.33 -4.07 -0.85
CA GLN A 130 -14.25 -3.51 0.51
C GLN A 130 -13.55 -4.45 1.50
N THR A 131 -13.44 -5.72 1.16
CA THR A 131 -12.79 -6.75 1.97
C THR A 131 -11.89 -7.61 1.06
N PRO A 132 -10.80 -7.02 0.50
CA PRO A 132 -10.00 -7.69 -0.52
C PRO A 132 -9.48 -9.06 -0.10
N TRP A 133 -9.17 -9.24 1.19
CA TRP A 133 -8.70 -10.52 1.74
C TRP A 133 -9.71 -11.66 1.58
N LEU A 134 -11.02 -11.35 1.43
CA LEU A 134 -12.06 -12.36 1.22
C LEU A 134 -12.13 -12.84 -0.23
N TYR A 135 -11.56 -12.08 -1.15
CA TYR A 135 -11.50 -12.45 -2.57
C TYR A 135 -10.50 -13.59 -2.83
N ARG A 136 -9.45 -13.67 -2.01
CA ARG A 136 -8.34 -14.62 -2.18
C ARG A 136 -8.69 -16.04 -1.75
#